data_42dc014d88102dd00be9ccb8ab1d4997
#
_entry.id   42dc014d88102dd00be9ccb8ab1d4997
#
_cell.length_a   1.000
_cell.length_b   1.000
_cell.length_c   1.000
_cell.angle_alpha   90.00
_cell.angle_beta   90.00
_cell.angle_gamma   90.00
#
_symmetry.space_group_name_H-M   'P 1'
#
loop_
_entity.id
_entity.type
_entity.pdbx_description
1 polymer ?
#
loop_
_entity_poly.entity_id
_entity_poly.type
_entity_poly.pdbx_seq_one_letter_code
_entity_poly.pdbx_strand_id
1 'polypeptide(L)' 'MLRHFTLEYWIDEGGYVGKLKEVPGVFSQGESLEELEENIREAYLLMMEK' A
#
# COMPACT_ATOMS: atom_id res chain seq x y z
N MET A 1 -4.55 -14.61 -12.18
CA MET A 1 -5.18 -13.44 -12.78
C MET A 1 -4.55 -12.16 -12.29
N LEU A 2 -4.25 -11.30 -13.22
CA LEU A 2 -3.66 -10.00 -12.87
C LEU A 2 -4.73 -9.00 -12.49
N ARG A 3 -4.44 -8.28 -11.44
CA ARG A 3 -5.34 -7.23 -10.99
C ARG A 3 -4.56 -5.94 -10.88
N HIS A 4 -5.22 -4.89 -11.24
CA HIS A 4 -4.64 -3.57 -11.13
C HIS A 4 -5.31 -2.84 -9.99
N PHE A 5 -4.50 -2.42 -9.04
CA PHE A 5 -4.99 -1.64 -7.92
C PHE A 5 -4.46 -0.24 -8.03
N THR A 6 -5.25 0.69 -7.55
CA THR A 6 -4.85 2.09 -7.54
C THR A 6 -4.24 2.41 -6.18
N LEU A 7 -2.99 2.82 -6.21
CA LEU A 7 -2.31 3.23 -5.00
C LEU A 7 -2.48 4.73 -4.84
N GLU A 8 -3.15 5.13 -3.78
CA GLU A 8 -3.27 6.53 -3.42
C GLU A 8 -2.29 6.82 -2.31
N TYR A 9 -1.48 7.85 -2.49
CA TYR A 9 -0.46 8.12 -1.51
C TYR A 9 -0.26 9.62 -1.35
N TRP A 10 0.38 9.97 -0.25
CA TRP A 10 0.73 11.35 0.01
C TRP A 10 1.97 11.37 0.89
N ILE A 11 2.60 12.53 0.97
CA ILE A 11 3.82 12.70 1.75
C ILE A 11 3.43 13.17 3.14
N ASP A 12 4.03 12.53 4.15
CA ASP A 12 3.75 12.89 5.52
C ASP A 12 5.04 12.81 6.32
N GLU A 13 5.51 13.96 6.80
CA GLU A 13 6.70 14.04 7.66
C GLU A 13 7.91 13.35 7.03
N GLY A 14 8.13 13.64 5.77
CA GLY A 14 9.31 13.13 5.10
C GLY A 14 9.20 11.71 4.60
N GLY A 15 8.06 11.08 4.78
CA GLY A 15 7.82 9.74 4.30
C GLY A 15 6.59 9.70 3.44
N TYR A 16 6.26 8.48 3.01
CA TYR A 16 5.09 8.25 2.18
C TYR A 16 4.08 7.40 2.92
N VAL A 17 2.82 7.79 2.81
CA VAL A 17 1.72 7.01 3.34
C VAL A 17 0.80 6.70 2.18
N GLY A 18 0.30 5.48 2.13
CA GLY A 18 -0.52 5.09 1.01
C GLY A 18 -1.57 4.08 1.37
N LYS A 19 -2.51 3.93 0.46
CA LYS A 19 -3.58 2.96 0.63
C LYS A 19 -4.03 2.49 -0.74
N LEU A 20 -4.69 1.35 -0.76
CA LEU A 20 -5.28 0.84 -1.99
C LEU A 20 -6.71 1.30 -2.08
N LYS A 21 -7.02 1.95 -3.17
CA LYS A 21 -8.36 2.51 -3.35
C LYS A 21 -9.40 1.40 -3.41
N GLU A 22 -9.08 0.30 -4.09
CA GLU A 22 -10.04 -0.77 -4.33
C GLU A 22 -10.15 -1.75 -3.18
N VAL A 23 -9.21 -1.71 -2.24
CA VAL A 23 -9.20 -2.66 -1.14
C VAL A 23 -9.15 -1.88 0.17
N PRO A 24 -10.31 -1.51 0.70
CA PRO A 24 -10.34 -0.77 1.96
C PRO A 24 -9.67 -1.58 3.08
N GLY A 25 -8.91 -0.89 3.89
CA GLY A 25 -8.21 -1.54 4.97
C GLY A 25 -6.77 -1.84 4.69
N VAL A 26 -6.35 -1.77 3.43
CA VAL A 26 -4.95 -1.99 3.09
C VAL A 26 -4.26 -0.63 2.97
N PHE A 27 -3.42 -0.34 3.94
CA PHE A 27 -2.64 0.90 3.92
C PHE A 27 -1.32 0.63 4.60
N SER A 28 -0.34 1.47 4.28
CA SER A 28 0.97 1.30 4.86
C SER A 28 1.76 2.60 4.66
N GLN A 29 3.04 2.54 4.98
CA GLN A 29 3.90 3.69 4.85
C GLN A 29 5.30 3.22 4.50
N GLY A 30 6.13 4.15 4.08
CA GLY A 30 7.50 3.83 3.73
C GLY A 30 8.29 5.11 3.55
N GLU A 31 9.59 4.98 3.48
CA GLU A 31 10.46 6.13 3.31
C GLU A 31 10.67 6.47 1.85
N SER A 32 10.26 5.59 0.95
CA SER A 32 10.31 5.82 -0.48
C SER A 32 9.08 5.20 -1.11
N LEU A 33 8.80 5.58 -2.35
CA LEU A 33 7.68 4.96 -3.05
C LEU A 33 7.89 3.47 -3.23
N GLU A 34 9.13 3.09 -3.48
CA GLU A 34 9.46 1.68 -3.63
C GLU A 34 9.14 0.90 -2.35
N GLU A 35 9.55 1.47 -1.24
CA GLU A 35 9.28 0.82 0.03
C GLU A 35 7.79 0.80 0.34
N LEU A 36 7.11 1.89 0.02
CA LEU A 36 5.67 1.94 0.23
C LEU A 36 4.97 0.85 -0.57
N GLU A 37 5.37 0.67 -1.82
CA GLU A 37 4.75 -0.35 -2.66
C GLU A 37 4.95 -1.75 -2.09
N GLU A 38 6.16 -2.02 -1.62
CA GLU A 38 6.43 -3.32 -1.02
C GLU A 38 5.60 -3.54 0.22
N ASN A 39 5.50 -2.51 1.05
CA ASN A 39 4.73 -2.63 2.29
C ASN A 39 3.25 -2.77 2.00
N ILE A 40 2.76 -2.09 0.99
CA ILE A 40 1.36 -2.22 0.59
C ILE A 40 1.08 -3.64 0.11
N ARG A 41 2.00 -4.19 -0.67
CA ARG A 41 1.84 -5.56 -1.16
C ARG A 41 1.79 -6.54 0.00
N GLU A 42 2.67 -6.37 0.97
CA GLU A 42 2.67 -7.24 2.13
C GLU A 42 1.37 -7.12 2.92
N ALA A 43 0.90 -5.89 3.09
CA ALA A 43 -0.35 -5.69 3.81
C ALA A 43 -1.51 -6.36 3.09
N TYR A 44 -1.51 -6.26 1.77
CA TYR A 44 -2.55 -6.90 0.98
C TYR A 44 -2.51 -8.42 1.16
N LEU A 45 -1.31 -8.99 1.08
CA LEU A 45 -1.18 -10.43 1.20
C LEU A 45 -1.60 -10.91 2.58
N LEU A 46 -1.24 -10.17 3.61
CA LEU A 46 -1.63 -10.54 4.97
C LEU A 46 -3.14 -10.48 5.12
N MET A 47 -3.76 -9.48 4.51
CA MET A 47 -5.20 -9.37 4.61
C MET A 47 -5.91 -10.53 3.93
N MET A 48 -5.33 -11.03 2.84
CA MET A 48 -5.93 -12.13 2.10
C MET A 48 -5.65 -13.48 2.74
N GLU A 49 -4.74 -13.53 3.68
CA GLU A 49 -4.43 -14.76 4.38
C GLU A 49 -5.52 -15.08 5.38
N LYS A 50 -5.82 -16.36 5.49
CA LYS A 50 -6.83 -16.81 6.44
C LYS A 50 -6.24 -17.56 7.56
#